data_fc9d435dfd75ae90aab123ce5d066e7b
#
_entry.id   fc9d435dfd75ae90aab123ce5d066e7b
#
_cell.length_a   1.000
_cell.length_b   1.000
_cell.length_c   1.000
_cell.angle_alpha   90.00
_cell.angle_beta   90.00
_cell.angle_gamma   90.00
#
_symmetry.space_group_name_H-M   'P 1'
#
loop_
_entity.id
_entity.type
_entity.pdbx_description
1 polymer ?
#
loop_
_entity_poly.entity_id
_entity_poly.type
_entity_poly.pdbx_seq_one_letter_code
_entity_poly.pdbx_strand_id
1 'polypeptide(L)'
;MASELRVNTLKDASGNNSIATSFVANGSAKVWQRHNASQTLASGSLNCSSVTDEATGIATVTYSSALSDALQVVVAGSGHEGTEVCVVESIAVAAHTTTTHRYRIGNASFSDSDRAVNGSAVFGDLA
;
A
#
# COMPACT_ATOMS: atom_id res chain seq x y z
N MET A 1 -11.37 -3.29 29.10
CA MET A 1 -9.94 -3.71 29.13
C MET A 1 -9.61 -4.28 27.77
N ALA A 2 -8.50 -3.85 27.18
CA ALA A 2 -7.99 -4.49 25.96
C ALA A 2 -7.28 -5.79 26.36
N SER A 3 -7.56 -6.89 25.66
CA SER A 3 -6.85 -8.15 25.85
C SER A 3 -5.60 -8.15 25.00
N GLU A 4 -4.47 -8.54 25.56
CA GLU A 4 -3.19 -8.63 24.88
C GLU A 4 -2.70 -10.08 24.88
N LEU A 5 -2.26 -10.59 23.72
CA LEU A 5 -1.61 -11.89 23.59
C LEU A 5 -0.12 -11.66 23.26
N ARG A 6 0.77 -12.06 24.16
CA ARG A 6 2.23 -11.97 23.97
C ARG A 6 2.79 -13.33 23.65
N VAL A 7 3.13 -13.56 22.38
CA VAL A 7 3.73 -14.81 21.90
C VAL A 7 4.86 -14.51 20.90
N ASN A 8 5.89 -15.34 20.91
CA ASN A 8 7.01 -15.23 19.97
C ASN A 8 6.79 -16.07 18.71
N THR A 9 5.94 -17.09 18.80
CA THR A 9 5.68 -18.03 17.70
C THR A 9 4.23 -18.47 17.72
N LEU A 10 3.60 -18.50 16.56
CA LEU A 10 2.30 -19.12 16.34
C LEU A 10 2.53 -20.51 15.74
N LYS A 11 1.84 -21.52 16.26
CA LYS A 11 1.90 -22.92 15.79
C LYS A 11 0.50 -23.45 15.52
N ASP A 12 0.40 -24.42 14.62
CA ASP A 12 -0.81 -25.23 14.50
C ASP A 12 -1.00 -26.16 15.71
N ALA A 13 -2.16 -26.80 15.77
CA ALA A 13 -2.49 -27.71 16.87
C ALA A 13 -1.53 -28.92 16.98
N SER A 14 -0.90 -29.31 15.88
CA SER A 14 0.08 -30.40 15.82
C SER A 14 1.49 -29.95 16.17
N GLY A 15 1.75 -28.64 16.24
CA GLY A 15 3.05 -28.05 16.49
C GLY A 15 4.05 -28.15 15.33
N ASN A 16 3.61 -28.66 14.17
CA ASN A 16 4.46 -28.90 13.01
C ASN A 16 4.71 -27.65 12.17
N ASN A 17 3.67 -26.80 12.02
CA ASN A 17 3.77 -25.55 11.30
C ASN A 17 3.94 -24.42 12.29
N SER A 18 5.03 -23.67 12.17
CA SER A 18 5.30 -22.54 13.05
C SER A 18 5.73 -21.31 12.27
N ILE A 19 5.27 -20.17 12.70
CA ILE A 19 5.68 -18.87 12.19
C ILE A 19 6.06 -17.98 13.38
N ALA A 20 7.24 -17.38 13.32
CA ALA A 20 7.61 -16.36 14.28
C ALA A 20 6.70 -15.13 14.12
N THR A 21 6.28 -14.53 15.21
CA THR A 21 5.41 -13.34 15.16
C THR A 21 6.07 -12.16 14.47
N SER A 22 7.41 -12.10 14.43
CA SER A 22 8.16 -11.13 13.63
C SER A 22 7.89 -11.26 12.12
N PHE A 23 7.70 -12.48 11.58
CA PHE A 23 7.32 -12.67 10.18
C PHE A 23 5.91 -12.15 9.91
N VAL A 24 4.99 -12.33 10.84
CA VAL A 24 3.64 -11.77 10.71
C VAL A 24 3.69 -10.25 10.77
N ALA A 25 4.42 -9.71 11.75
CA ALA A 25 4.55 -8.27 11.91
C ALA A 25 5.25 -7.62 10.70
N ASN A 26 6.38 -8.15 10.24
CA ASN A 26 7.15 -7.56 9.15
C ASN A 26 6.57 -7.91 7.76
N GLY A 27 5.93 -9.08 7.63
CA GLY A 27 5.34 -9.55 6.38
C GLY A 27 3.94 -9.02 6.09
N SER A 28 3.28 -8.33 7.03
CA SER A 28 1.98 -7.72 6.81
C SER A 28 2.10 -6.32 6.21
N ALA A 29 1.15 -5.97 5.32
CA ALA A 29 1.05 -4.59 4.84
C ALA A 29 0.75 -3.64 6.00
N LYS A 30 1.48 -2.53 6.07
CA LYS A 30 1.31 -1.46 7.07
C LYS A 30 0.38 -0.36 6.60
N VAL A 31 0.26 -0.23 5.29
CA VAL A 31 -0.65 0.69 4.60
C VAL A 31 -1.29 -0.07 3.46
N TRP A 32 -2.57 0.07 3.26
CA TRP A 32 -3.20 -0.28 1.99
C TRP A 32 -4.40 0.62 1.74
N GLN A 33 -4.63 0.91 0.48
CA GLN A 33 -5.71 1.79 0.07
C GLN A 33 -6.24 1.45 -1.32
N ARG A 34 -7.47 1.88 -1.58
CA ARG A 34 -8.08 1.96 -2.90
C ARG A 34 -8.63 3.35 -3.11
N HIS A 35 -8.55 3.84 -4.33
CA HIS A 35 -9.20 5.08 -4.75
C HIS A 35 -9.74 4.98 -6.18
N ASN A 36 -10.61 5.88 -6.55
CA ASN A 36 -11.15 6.01 -7.91
C ASN A 36 -10.29 6.96 -8.76
N ALA A 37 -10.71 7.20 -10.00
CA ALA A 37 -10.04 8.12 -10.93
C ALA A 37 -9.96 9.57 -10.40
N SER A 38 -10.90 9.98 -9.54
CA SER A 38 -10.90 11.29 -8.90
C SER A 38 -10.13 11.33 -7.58
N GLN A 39 -9.25 10.34 -7.33
CA GLN A 39 -8.42 10.22 -6.12
C GLN A 39 -9.23 10.14 -4.81
N THR A 40 -10.52 9.80 -4.90
CA THR A 40 -11.36 9.62 -3.71
C THR A 40 -11.02 8.30 -3.03
N LEU A 41 -10.53 8.39 -1.79
CA LEU A 41 -10.17 7.24 -0.98
C LEU A 41 -11.39 6.39 -0.65
N ALA A 42 -11.31 5.08 -0.90
CA ALA A 42 -12.37 4.15 -0.56
C ALA A 42 -12.40 3.86 0.95
N SER A 43 -13.60 3.65 1.49
CA SER A 43 -13.77 3.18 2.87
C SER A 43 -13.08 1.84 3.08
N GLY A 44 -12.57 1.61 4.28
CA GLY A 44 -11.88 0.38 4.66
C GLY A 44 -10.38 0.36 4.34
N SER A 45 -9.80 1.44 3.84
CA SER A 45 -8.34 1.57 3.71
C SER A 45 -7.66 1.53 5.08
N LEU A 46 -6.47 0.94 5.14
CA LEU A 46 -5.68 0.78 6.37
C LEU A 46 -4.55 1.81 6.41
N ASN A 47 -4.43 2.54 7.52
CA ASN A 47 -3.36 3.51 7.79
C ASN A 47 -3.15 4.52 6.64
N CYS A 48 -4.24 4.92 6.00
CA CYS A 48 -4.23 5.91 4.93
C CYS A 48 -5.18 7.04 5.28
N SER A 49 -4.69 8.28 5.27
CA SER A 49 -5.47 9.48 5.58
C SER A 49 -6.01 10.16 4.32
N SER A 50 -5.25 10.16 3.24
CA SER A 50 -5.66 10.79 1.98
C SER A 50 -4.91 10.24 0.78
N VAL A 51 -5.48 10.48 -0.39
CA VAL A 51 -4.82 10.34 -1.69
C VAL A 51 -4.88 11.70 -2.36
N THR A 52 -3.77 12.20 -2.84
CA THR A 52 -3.66 13.49 -3.53
C THR A 52 -3.41 13.27 -5.01
N ASP A 53 -4.19 13.91 -5.84
CA ASP A 53 -3.99 13.99 -7.29
C ASP A 53 -2.85 14.97 -7.58
N GLU A 54 -1.75 14.47 -8.09
CA GLU A 54 -0.59 15.29 -8.45
C GLU A 54 -0.63 15.68 -9.93
N ALA A 55 -1.06 14.77 -10.78
CA ALA A 55 -1.26 14.94 -12.21
C ALA A 55 -1.97 13.70 -12.76
N THR A 56 -2.39 13.74 -14.02
CA THR A 56 -2.97 12.57 -14.70
C THR A 56 -2.12 11.32 -14.46
N GLY A 57 -2.73 10.30 -13.90
CA GLY A 57 -2.08 9.03 -13.58
C GLY A 57 -1.06 9.08 -12.43
N ILE A 58 -0.91 10.17 -11.70
CA ILE A 58 0.06 10.31 -10.62
C ILE A 58 -0.63 10.61 -9.31
N ALA A 59 -0.49 9.73 -8.34
CA ALA A 59 -1.11 9.85 -7.02
C ALA A 59 -0.08 9.78 -5.90
N THR A 60 -0.24 10.64 -4.89
CA THR A 60 0.48 10.58 -3.62
C THR A 60 -0.46 10.11 -2.53
N VAL A 61 -0.06 9.05 -1.84
CA VAL A 61 -0.79 8.49 -0.68
C VAL A 61 -0.14 8.99 0.59
N THR A 62 -0.97 9.52 1.51
CA THR A 62 -0.53 9.99 2.83
C THR A 62 -1.01 9.03 3.91
N TYR A 63 -0.13 8.69 4.84
CA TYR A 63 -0.42 7.76 5.93
C TYR A 63 -1.01 8.47 7.15
N SER A 64 -1.79 7.75 7.91
CA SER A 64 -2.32 8.22 9.20
C SER A 64 -1.28 8.09 10.32
N SER A 65 -0.45 7.05 10.27
CA SER A 65 0.66 6.79 11.19
C SER A 65 1.94 6.57 10.40
N ALA A 66 3.03 7.17 10.84
CA ALA A 66 4.32 7.09 10.17
C ALA A 66 4.90 5.66 10.18
N LEU A 67 5.71 5.35 9.19
CA LEU A 67 6.66 4.25 9.22
C LEU A 67 7.93 4.67 9.97
N SER A 68 8.72 3.71 10.43
CA SER A 68 9.97 3.99 11.14
C SER A 68 11.02 4.65 10.25
N ASP A 69 11.00 4.34 8.95
CA ASP A 69 11.89 4.93 7.96
C ASP A 69 11.19 5.08 6.59
N ALA A 70 11.91 5.61 5.61
CA ALA A 70 11.42 5.78 4.24
C ALA A 70 11.75 4.58 3.32
N LEU A 71 12.41 3.54 3.85
CA LEU A 71 12.77 2.33 3.12
C LEU A 71 11.57 1.37 3.09
N GLN A 72 10.63 1.63 2.22
CA GLN A 72 9.38 0.91 2.09
C GLN A 72 9.29 0.17 0.75
N VAL A 73 8.64 -0.99 0.77
CA VAL A 73 8.28 -1.71 -0.45
C VAL A 73 6.83 -1.38 -0.81
N VAL A 74 6.64 -0.78 -1.96
CA VAL A 74 5.32 -0.41 -2.49
C VAL A 74 4.91 -1.37 -3.58
N VAL A 75 3.77 -2.01 -3.41
CA VAL A 75 3.09 -2.79 -4.45
C VAL A 75 1.83 -2.04 -4.83
N ALA A 76 1.67 -1.73 -6.09
CA ALA A 76 0.49 -1.00 -6.57
C ALA A 76 -0.15 -1.72 -7.75
N GLY A 77 -1.44 -1.47 -7.93
CA GLY A 77 -2.24 -2.04 -9.00
C GLY A 77 -3.32 -1.08 -9.45
N SER A 78 -3.75 -1.27 -10.68
CA SER A 78 -4.82 -0.48 -11.29
C SER A 78 -5.73 -1.38 -12.11
N GLY A 79 -7.01 -1.06 -12.12
CA GLY A 79 -8.04 -1.73 -12.90
C GLY A 79 -8.69 -0.80 -13.90
N HIS A 80 -8.98 -1.34 -15.08
CA HIS A 80 -9.72 -0.65 -16.12
C HIS A 80 -10.81 -1.56 -16.69
N GLU A 81 -11.94 -0.99 -17.04
CA GLU A 81 -12.98 -1.71 -17.78
C GLU A 81 -12.55 -1.80 -19.25
N GLY A 82 -12.18 -3.01 -19.70
CA GLY A 82 -11.74 -3.26 -21.08
C GLY A 82 -10.49 -4.14 -21.17
N THR A 83 -9.89 -4.18 -22.34
CA THR A 83 -8.75 -5.05 -22.69
C THR A 83 -7.39 -4.33 -22.55
N GLU A 84 -7.34 -3.13 -21.99
CA GLU A 84 -6.11 -2.37 -21.88
C GLU A 84 -5.24 -2.86 -20.72
N VAL A 85 -3.96 -2.93 -20.95
CA VAL A 85 -2.95 -3.21 -19.93
C VAL A 85 -2.70 -1.94 -19.11
N CYS A 86 -2.74 -2.06 -17.80
CA CYS A 86 -2.32 -1.00 -16.88
C CYS A 86 -0.90 -1.26 -16.42
N VAL A 87 -0.05 -0.25 -16.52
CA VAL A 87 1.30 -0.26 -15.95
C VAL A 87 1.29 0.62 -14.71
N VAL A 88 1.78 0.08 -13.61
CA VAL A 88 1.89 0.81 -12.34
C VAL A 88 3.34 0.75 -11.88
N GLU A 89 3.89 1.89 -11.57
CA GLU A 89 5.25 2.00 -11.03
C GLU A 89 5.29 2.89 -9.79
N SER A 90 6.19 2.58 -8.87
CA SER A 90 6.53 3.46 -7.78
C SER A 90 7.51 4.51 -8.28
N ILE A 91 7.17 5.78 -8.17
CA ILE A 91 7.97 6.87 -8.74
C ILE A 91 8.41 7.88 -7.69
N ALA A 92 9.48 8.61 -8.05
CA ALA A 92 10.04 9.71 -7.27
C ALA A 92 10.44 9.28 -5.85
N VAL A 93 11.61 8.69 -5.73
CA VAL A 93 12.20 8.27 -4.45
C VAL A 93 12.10 9.38 -3.39
N ALA A 94 12.23 10.64 -3.77
CA ALA A 94 12.08 11.79 -2.87
C ALA A 94 10.63 11.99 -2.34
N ALA A 95 9.63 11.37 -2.97
CA ALA A 95 8.25 11.38 -2.49
C ALA A 95 7.91 10.19 -1.59
N HIS A 96 8.85 9.26 -1.41
CA HIS A 96 8.77 8.19 -0.44
C HIS A 96 9.37 8.70 0.87
N THR A 97 8.51 8.96 1.83
CA THR A 97 8.88 9.43 3.16
C THR A 97 8.34 8.45 4.21
N THR A 98 8.57 8.71 5.47
CA THR A 98 7.96 7.93 6.54
C THR A 98 6.42 8.02 6.54
N THR A 99 5.85 9.00 5.86
CA THR A 99 4.40 9.27 5.87
C THR A 99 3.74 9.29 4.50
N THR A 100 4.50 9.09 3.43
CA THR A 100 3.95 9.15 2.06
C THR A 100 4.65 8.17 1.12
N HIS A 101 3.92 7.77 0.08
CA HIS A 101 4.50 7.22 -1.14
C HIS A 101 3.78 7.78 -2.37
N ARG A 102 4.46 7.75 -3.51
CA ARG A 102 3.91 8.16 -4.79
C ARG A 102 4.01 7.04 -5.80
N TYR A 103 3.00 6.87 -6.61
CA TYR A 103 3.01 5.94 -7.73
C TYR A 103 2.37 6.56 -8.98
N ARG A 104 2.71 5.97 -10.10
CA ARG A 104 2.25 6.37 -11.43
C ARG A 104 1.47 5.23 -12.06
N ILE A 105 0.42 5.57 -12.76
CA ILE A 105 -0.44 4.66 -13.50
C ILE A 105 -0.39 5.07 -14.97
N GLY A 106 -0.10 4.13 -15.83
CA GLY A 106 -0.04 4.34 -17.27
C GLY A 106 -0.79 3.26 -18.04
N ASN A 107 -0.99 3.50 -19.32
CA ASN A 107 -1.45 2.51 -20.27
C ASN A 107 -0.27 1.70 -20.84
N ALA A 108 -0.55 0.75 -21.72
CA ALA A 108 0.46 -0.11 -22.38
C ALA A 108 1.49 0.68 -23.22
N SER A 109 1.19 1.91 -23.60
CA SER A 109 2.09 2.82 -24.32
C SER A 109 2.88 3.73 -23.37
N PHE A 110 2.86 3.45 -22.06
CA PHE A 110 3.49 4.26 -21.01
C PHE A 110 3.00 5.71 -20.93
N SER A 111 1.82 5.99 -21.46
CA SER A 111 1.15 7.29 -21.27
C SER A 111 0.36 7.29 -19.98
N ASP A 112 0.48 8.37 -19.20
CA ASP A 112 -0.23 8.55 -17.94
C ASP A 112 -1.74 8.53 -18.14
N SER A 113 -2.45 7.90 -17.20
CA SER A 113 -3.89 7.72 -17.33
C SER A 113 -4.54 7.52 -15.97
N ASP A 114 -5.59 8.30 -15.71
CA ASP A 114 -6.46 8.09 -14.56
C ASP A 114 -7.34 6.86 -14.80
N ARG A 115 -7.36 5.96 -13.84
CA ARG A 115 -8.10 4.70 -13.92
C ARG A 115 -9.23 4.65 -12.89
N ALA A 116 -10.27 3.89 -13.23
CA ALA A 116 -11.47 3.79 -12.40
C ALA A 116 -11.21 3.16 -11.03
N VAL A 117 -10.24 2.25 -10.95
CA VAL A 117 -9.87 1.55 -9.72
C VAL A 117 -8.36 1.53 -9.60
N ASN A 118 -7.85 2.07 -8.52
CA ASN A 118 -6.42 2.09 -8.22
C ASN A 118 -6.20 1.68 -6.77
N GLY A 119 -5.04 1.13 -6.48
CA GLY A 119 -4.71 0.77 -5.11
C GLY A 119 -3.24 0.48 -4.92
N SER A 120 -2.81 0.57 -3.68
CA SER A 120 -1.44 0.20 -3.28
C SER A 120 -1.42 -0.43 -1.90
N ALA A 121 -0.38 -1.22 -1.66
CA ALA A 121 -0.02 -1.74 -0.36
C ALA A 121 1.46 -1.45 -0.09
N VAL A 122 1.78 -1.19 1.17
CA VAL A 122 3.13 -0.83 1.61
C VAL A 122 3.57 -1.77 2.72
N PHE A 123 4.79 -2.28 2.58
CA PHE A 123 5.49 -3.08 3.58
C PHE A 123 6.67 -2.28 4.10
N GLY A 124 6.85 -2.30 5.41
CA GLY A 124 7.86 -1.56 6.16
C GLY A 124 7.58 -1.73 7.66
N ASP A 125 8.33 -1.05 8.51
CA ASP A 125 8.09 -1.05 9.94
C ASP A 125 7.30 0.18 10.37
N LEU A 126 6.33 0.00 11.28
CA LEU A 126 5.65 1.12 11.92
C LEU A 126 6.59 1.79 12.95
N ALA A 127 6.49 3.12 13.04
CA ALA A 127 7.24 3.90 14.04
C ALA A 127 6.72 3.66 15.46
#